data_61d39e6cbfb714a2cb7c933d0b2dd6d4
#
_entry.id   61d39e6cbfb714a2cb7c933d0b2dd6d4
#
_cell.length_a   1.000
_cell.length_b   1.000
_cell.length_c   1.000
_cell.angle_alpha   90.00
_cell.angle_beta   90.00
_cell.angle_gamma   90.00
#
_symmetry.space_group_name_H-M   'P 1'
#
loop_
_entity.id
_entity.type
_entity.pdbx_description
1 polymer ?
#
loop_
_entity_poly.entity_id
_entity_poly.type
_entity_poly.pdbx_seq_one_letter_code
_entity_poly.pdbx_strand_id
1 'polypeptide(L)'
;MSEVVAGLHAVTVHVRDVQKARTFYRDVLGLRELLFDDRANRLVFALPGTPTLLTMHVQAPGEEGREPGTVSGLVFRAEDPVAACREIVRRGGTVTREPSVVETAIGSFVRGVVADPDGNEFIISNRTD
;
A
#
# COMPACT_ATOMS: atom_id res chain seq x y z
N MET A 1 10.23 -29.18 14.49
CA MET A 1 11.05 -28.52 13.46
C MET A 1 10.87 -27.02 13.57
N SER A 2 11.96 -26.30 13.60
CA SER A 2 11.90 -24.85 13.65
C SER A 2 11.83 -24.27 12.24
N GLU A 3 11.14 -23.16 12.13
CA GLU A 3 11.05 -22.42 10.87
C GLU A 3 12.36 -21.67 10.61
N VAL A 4 12.73 -21.57 9.33
CA VAL A 4 13.94 -20.83 8.94
C VAL A 4 13.71 -19.33 9.11
N VAL A 5 12.50 -18.84 8.81
CA VAL A 5 12.13 -17.44 8.96
C VAL A 5 11.08 -17.31 10.05
N ALA A 6 11.07 -16.14 10.72
CA ALA A 6 10.17 -15.92 11.86
C ALA A 6 8.88 -15.20 11.45
N GLY A 7 8.84 -14.61 10.27
CA GLY A 7 7.66 -13.87 9.79
C GLY A 7 8.04 -12.85 8.73
N LEU A 8 7.07 -12.03 8.37
CA LEU A 8 7.27 -10.93 7.43
C LEU A 8 7.40 -9.62 8.24
N HIS A 9 8.60 -9.06 8.28
CA HIS A 9 8.87 -7.87 9.08
C HIS A 9 8.34 -6.59 8.42
N ALA A 10 8.60 -6.44 7.14
CA ALA A 10 8.23 -5.21 6.44
C ALA A 10 8.05 -5.46 4.94
N VAL A 11 7.24 -4.61 4.33
CA VAL A 11 7.09 -4.52 2.87
C VAL A 11 7.53 -3.12 2.47
N THR A 12 8.34 -3.00 1.43
CA THR A 12 8.88 -1.72 0.98
C THR A 12 8.26 -1.30 -0.35
N VAL A 13 7.81 -0.06 -0.40
CA VAL A 13 7.34 0.60 -1.63
C VAL A 13 8.36 1.67 -2.00
N HIS A 14 8.77 1.68 -3.26
CA HIS A 14 9.73 2.68 -3.75
C HIS A 14 8.99 3.91 -4.25
N VAL A 15 9.44 5.08 -3.80
CA VAL A 15 8.82 6.38 -4.11
C VAL A 15 9.89 7.36 -4.59
N ARG A 16 9.47 8.39 -5.30
CA ARG A 16 10.37 9.46 -5.75
C ARG A 16 10.49 10.57 -4.74
N ASP A 17 9.41 10.85 -4.02
CA ASP A 17 9.31 11.96 -3.09
C ASP A 17 8.67 11.48 -1.80
N VAL A 18 9.46 11.42 -0.74
CA VAL A 18 9.01 10.90 0.55
C VAL A 18 7.95 11.79 1.20
N GLN A 19 7.96 13.10 0.93
CA GLN A 19 6.94 14.02 1.45
C GLN A 19 5.58 13.78 0.83
N LYS A 20 5.53 13.57 -0.49
CA LYS A 20 4.28 13.26 -1.19
C LYS A 20 3.74 11.90 -0.76
N ALA A 21 4.64 10.91 -0.61
CA ALA A 21 4.26 9.60 -0.10
C ALA A 21 3.70 9.71 1.32
N ARG A 22 4.34 10.49 2.18
CA ARG A 22 3.87 10.71 3.55
C ARG A 22 2.45 11.26 3.58
N THR A 23 2.17 12.28 2.79
CA THR A 23 0.84 12.88 2.71
C THR A 23 -0.19 11.85 2.24
N PHE A 24 0.15 11.06 1.23
CA PHE A 24 -0.77 10.07 0.71
C PHE A 24 -1.06 8.96 1.73
N TYR A 25 -0.03 8.29 2.23
CA TYR A 25 -0.22 7.13 3.10
C TYR A 25 -0.78 7.51 4.48
N ARG A 26 -0.41 8.65 5.00
CA ARG A 26 -0.92 9.15 6.28
C ARG A 26 -2.32 9.76 6.16
N ASP A 27 -2.51 10.70 5.22
CA ASP A 27 -3.73 11.52 5.18
C ASP A 27 -4.81 10.93 4.28
N VAL A 28 -4.45 10.27 3.17
CA VAL A 28 -5.42 9.67 2.26
C VAL A 28 -5.79 8.27 2.71
N LEU A 29 -4.81 7.41 3.00
CA LEU A 29 -5.06 6.06 3.48
C LEU A 29 -5.30 5.98 4.99
N GLY A 30 -4.87 6.97 5.74
CA GLY A 30 -5.07 7.01 7.19
C GLY A 30 -4.17 6.07 7.97
N LEU A 31 -3.00 5.69 7.43
CA LEU A 31 -2.08 4.83 8.14
C LEU A 31 -1.35 5.59 9.24
N ARG A 32 -1.02 4.88 10.32
CA ARG A 32 -0.30 5.46 11.45
C ARG A 32 1.18 5.54 11.14
N GLU A 33 1.72 6.76 11.12
CA GLU A 33 3.14 7.00 10.90
C GLU A 33 3.94 6.64 12.15
N LEU A 34 4.99 5.83 11.97
CA LEU A 34 5.90 5.45 13.04
C LEU A 34 7.23 6.19 12.98
N LEU A 35 7.72 6.46 11.77
CA LEU A 35 8.99 7.14 11.56
C LEU A 35 8.94 7.93 10.27
N PHE A 36 9.42 9.16 10.32
CA PHE A 36 9.71 9.96 9.15
C PHE A 36 11.10 10.54 9.31
N ASP A 37 12.01 10.14 8.43
CA ASP A 37 13.39 10.65 8.40
C ASP A 37 13.66 11.22 7.02
N ASP A 38 13.54 12.54 6.90
CA ASP A 38 13.72 13.26 5.66
C ASP A 38 15.16 13.16 5.14
N ARG A 39 16.14 13.10 6.05
CA ARG A 39 17.56 13.00 5.69
C ARG A 39 17.91 11.65 5.09
N ALA A 40 17.31 10.60 5.63
CA ALA A 40 17.51 9.24 5.14
C ALA A 40 16.52 8.86 4.04
N ASN A 41 15.61 9.76 3.65
CA ASN A 41 14.54 9.48 2.68
C ASN A 41 13.77 8.23 3.07
N ARG A 42 13.41 8.12 4.34
CA ARG A 42 12.80 6.94 4.90
C ARG A 42 11.51 7.28 5.62
N LEU A 43 10.51 6.43 5.42
CA LEU A 43 9.19 6.59 5.98
C LEU A 43 8.66 5.21 6.37
N VAL A 44 8.10 5.10 7.58
CA VAL A 44 7.61 3.83 8.11
C VAL A 44 6.21 4.02 8.66
N PHE A 45 5.30 3.13 8.28
CA PHE A 45 3.93 3.09 8.78
C PHE A 45 3.62 1.76 9.45
N ALA A 46 2.78 1.83 10.49
CA ALA A 46 2.13 0.64 11.03
C ALA A 46 0.96 0.25 10.14
N LEU A 47 0.75 -1.06 9.99
CA LEU A 47 -0.41 -1.60 9.31
C LEU A 47 -1.42 -2.12 10.35
N PRO A 48 -2.72 -1.85 10.16
CA PRO A 48 -3.74 -2.37 11.07
C PRO A 48 -3.76 -3.90 11.08
N GLY A 49 -3.88 -4.48 12.26
CA GLY A 49 -4.09 -5.91 12.41
C GLY A 49 -2.87 -6.81 12.21
N THR A 50 -1.68 -6.24 12.06
CA THR A 50 -0.45 -7.03 11.84
C THR A 50 0.76 -6.29 12.39
N PRO A 51 1.80 -7.00 12.89
CA PRO A 51 3.07 -6.37 13.23
C PRO A 51 3.94 -6.03 12.02
N THR A 52 3.57 -6.48 10.81
CA THR A 52 4.31 -6.17 9.58
C THR A 52 4.22 -4.67 9.28
N LEU A 53 5.36 -4.08 8.96
CA LEU A 53 5.44 -2.65 8.67
C LEU A 53 5.38 -2.37 7.17
N LEU A 54 4.88 -1.19 6.82
CA LEU A 54 4.96 -0.68 5.45
C LEU A 54 6.00 0.43 5.43
N THR A 55 7.04 0.27 4.61
CA THR A 55 8.12 1.23 4.52
C THR A 55 8.18 1.84 3.12
N MET A 56 8.59 3.10 3.05
CA MET A 56 8.86 3.78 1.79
C MET A 56 10.32 4.12 1.72
N HIS A 57 10.89 3.99 0.54
CA HIS A 57 12.29 4.26 0.30
C HIS A 57 12.46 4.98 -1.03
N VAL A 58 13.31 6.01 -1.03
CA VAL A 58 13.71 6.68 -2.27
C VAL A 58 14.88 5.90 -2.85
N GLN A 59 14.76 5.51 -4.11
CA GLN A 59 15.80 4.76 -4.79
C GLN A 59 17.10 5.57 -4.84
N ALA A 60 18.18 4.95 -4.36
CA ALA A 60 19.50 5.55 -4.47
C ALA A 60 20.07 5.35 -5.88
N PRO A 61 21.01 6.24 -6.30
CA PRO A 61 21.70 6.02 -7.58
C PRO A 61 22.37 4.65 -7.63
N GLY A 62 22.14 3.93 -8.71
CA GLY A 62 22.70 2.58 -8.90
C GLY A 62 21.84 1.43 -8.40
N GLU A 63 20.72 1.69 -7.74
CA GLU A 63 19.77 0.67 -7.34
C GLU A 63 18.85 0.32 -8.51
N GLU A 64 19.21 -0.69 -9.28
CA GLU A 64 18.41 -1.11 -10.43
C GLU A 64 17.21 -1.96 -10.01
N GLY A 65 16.14 -1.93 -10.81
CA GLY A 65 14.97 -2.77 -10.62
C GLY A 65 14.04 -2.36 -9.49
N ARG A 66 14.27 -1.20 -8.90
CA ARG A 66 13.48 -0.69 -7.77
C ARG A 66 12.84 0.64 -8.11
N GLU A 67 12.22 0.70 -9.27
CA GLU A 67 11.67 1.93 -9.78
C GLU A 67 10.26 2.18 -9.25
N PRO A 68 9.94 3.44 -8.86
CA PRO A 68 8.57 3.81 -8.50
C PRO A 68 7.61 3.68 -9.68
N GLY A 69 6.32 3.59 -9.38
CA GLY A 69 5.29 3.58 -10.40
C GLY A 69 4.95 2.21 -10.96
N THR A 70 5.26 1.16 -10.22
CA THR A 70 4.97 -0.21 -10.64
C THR A 70 3.80 -0.79 -9.84
N VAL A 71 3.31 -1.96 -10.26
CA VAL A 71 2.37 -2.76 -9.47
C VAL A 71 3.14 -3.27 -8.26
N SER A 72 2.69 -2.89 -7.06
CA SER A 72 3.43 -3.15 -5.83
C SER A 72 3.26 -4.55 -5.28
N GLY A 73 2.20 -5.27 -5.68
CA GLY A 73 1.84 -6.54 -5.09
C GLY A 73 1.10 -6.42 -3.76
N LEU A 74 0.87 -5.20 -3.28
CA LEU A 74 0.13 -4.99 -2.03
C LEU A 74 -1.36 -5.17 -2.25
N VAL A 75 -1.99 -5.84 -1.28
CA VAL A 75 -3.45 -5.94 -1.20
C VAL A 75 -3.84 -5.48 0.20
N PHE A 76 -4.53 -4.35 0.28
CA PHE A 76 -5.08 -3.87 1.55
C PHE A 76 -6.50 -4.40 1.71
N ARG A 77 -6.83 -4.79 2.93
CA ARG A 77 -8.18 -5.24 3.24
C ARG A 77 -9.05 -4.06 3.63
N ALA A 78 -10.25 -4.00 3.07
CA ALA A 78 -11.31 -3.09 3.48
C ALA A 78 -12.61 -3.87 3.54
N GLU A 79 -13.42 -3.65 4.56
CA GLU A 79 -14.70 -4.36 4.68
C GLU A 79 -15.67 -3.97 3.57
N ASP A 80 -15.62 -2.71 3.14
CA ASP A 80 -16.39 -2.18 2.03
C ASP A 80 -15.48 -1.47 1.04
N PRO A 81 -14.97 -2.18 0.01
CA PRO A 81 -14.07 -1.57 -0.96
C PRO A 81 -14.68 -0.40 -1.74
N VAL A 82 -15.98 -0.43 -2.00
CA VAL A 82 -16.65 0.68 -2.70
C VAL A 82 -16.59 1.95 -1.86
N ALA A 83 -16.95 1.85 -0.58
CA ALA A 83 -16.88 2.98 0.34
C ALA A 83 -15.44 3.45 0.56
N ALA A 84 -14.50 2.51 0.68
CA ALA A 84 -13.08 2.83 0.84
C ALA A 84 -12.54 3.61 -0.35
N CYS A 85 -12.83 3.17 -1.57
CA CYS A 85 -12.39 3.86 -2.78
C CYS A 85 -13.00 5.26 -2.91
N ARG A 86 -14.28 5.42 -2.56
CA ARG A 86 -14.92 6.74 -2.55
C ARG A 86 -14.23 7.69 -1.58
N GLU A 87 -13.90 7.21 -0.40
CA GLU A 87 -13.21 8.01 0.63
C GLU A 87 -11.79 8.37 0.19
N ILE A 88 -11.08 7.46 -0.46
CA ILE A 88 -9.76 7.73 -1.02
C ILE A 88 -9.82 8.86 -2.04
N VAL A 89 -10.80 8.82 -2.96
CA VAL A 89 -10.99 9.88 -3.96
C VAL A 89 -11.36 11.21 -3.27
N ARG A 90 -12.24 11.16 -2.27
CA ARG A 90 -12.64 12.36 -1.53
C ARG A 90 -11.44 13.02 -0.86
N ARG A 91 -10.47 12.23 -0.40
CA ARG A 91 -9.23 12.73 0.24
C ARG A 91 -8.13 13.08 -0.77
N GLY A 92 -8.43 13.06 -2.06
CA GLY A 92 -7.50 13.45 -3.13
C GLY A 92 -6.68 12.31 -3.72
N GLY A 93 -7.01 11.06 -3.39
CA GLY A 93 -6.33 9.91 -3.97
C GLY A 93 -6.89 9.52 -5.34
N THR A 94 -6.25 8.54 -5.96
CA THR A 94 -6.58 8.11 -7.31
C THR A 94 -7.00 6.64 -7.32
N VAL A 95 -8.17 6.37 -7.89
CA VAL A 95 -8.65 5.01 -8.16
C VAL A 95 -8.41 4.73 -9.64
N THR A 96 -7.58 3.75 -9.95
CA THR A 96 -7.24 3.39 -11.33
C THR A 96 -8.15 2.32 -11.90
N ARG A 97 -8.82 1.57 -11.03
CA ARG A 97 -9.86 0.62 -11.43
C ARG A 97 -10.97 0.64 -10.39
N GLU A 98 -12.18 0.96 -10.82
CA GLU A 98 -13.33 1.00 -9.91
C GLU A 98 -13.61 -0.38 -9.31
N PRO A 99 -14.08 -0.43 -8.05
CA PRO A 99 -14.42 -1.71 -7.42
C PRO A 99 -15.44 -2.51 -8.22
N SER A 100 -15.17 -3.78 -8.38
CA SER A 100 -16.06 -4.72 -9.07
C SER A 100 -16.00 -6.08 -8.41
N VAL A 101 -17.02 -6.89 -8.69
CA VAL A 101 -17.12 -8.25 -8.15
C VAL A 101 -16.19 -9.17 -8.93
N VAL A 102 -15.41 -9.98 -8.20
CA VAL A 102 -14.58 -11.03 -8.77
C VAL A 102 -15.17 -12.37 -8.34
N GLU A 103 -15.51 -13.21 -9.30
CA GLU A 103 -16.04 -14.55 -9.06
C GLU A 103 -14.89 -15.55 -9.02
N THR A 104 -14.89 -16.41 -8.01
CA THR A 104 -13.91 -17.50 -7.90
C THR A 104 -14.64 -18.82 -7.61
N ALA A 105 -13.91 -19.92 -7.70
CA ALA A 105 -14.45 -21.25 -7.43
C ALA A 105 -14.91 -21.43 -5.98
N ILE A 106 -14.39 -20.59 -5.06
CA ILE A 106 -14.69 -20.69 -3.63
C ILE A 106 -15.50 -19.52 -3.11
N GLY A 107 -16.03 -18.69 -4.00
CA GLY A 107 -16.85 -17.54 -3.63
C GLY A 107 -16.50 -16.30 -4.41
N SER A 108 -17.15 -15.19 -4.07
CA SER A 108 -16.92 -13.91 -4.71
C SER A 108 -16.42 -12.88 -3.70
N PHE A 109 -15.74 -11.88 -4.21
CA PHE A 109 -15.29 -10.74 -3.41
C PHE A 109 -15.26 -9.49 -4.29
N VAL A 110 -15.12 -8.33 -3.66
CA VAL A 110 -15.06 -7.04 -4.36
C VAL A 110 -13.65 -6.51 -4.26
N ARG A 111 -13.12 -5.99 -5.36
CA ARG A 111 -11.81 -5.33 -5.35
C ARG A 111 -11.78 -4.13 -6.28
N GLY A 112 -10.98 -3.15 -5.91
CA GLY A 112 -10.60 -2.02 -6.75
C GLY A 112 -9.09 -1.85 -6.74
N VAL A 113 -8.57 -0.98 -7.59
CA VAL A 113 -7.14 -0.67 -7.68
C VAL A 113 -6.94 0.81 -7.44
N VAL A 114 -5.98 1.14 -6.60
CA VAL A 114 -5.64 2.49 -6.18
C VAL A 114 -4.17 2.75 -6.51
N ALA A 115 -3.85 3.97 -6.88
CA ALA A 115 -2.46 4.36 -7.13
C ALA A 115 -2.02 5.43 -6.13
N ASP A 116 -0.77 5.34 -5.68
CA ASP A 116 -0.15 6.41 -4.91
C ASP A 116 0.37 7.53 -5.84
N PRO A 117 0.92 8.64 -5.29
CA PRO A 117 1.39 9.75 -6.14
C PRO A 117 2.48 9.38 -7.14
N ASP A 118 3.24 8.32 -6.90
CA ASP A 118 4.26 7.83 -7.82
C ASP A 118 3.72 6.86 -8.86
N GLY A 119 2.43 6.53 -8.79
CA GLY A 119 1.82 5.56 -9.68
C GLY A 119 2.01 4.12 -9.24
N ASN A 120 2.47 3.88 -8.00
CA ASN A 120 2.49 2.53 -7.44
C ASN A 120 1.06 2.07 -7.24
N GLU A 121 0.70 0.96 -7.86
CA GLU A 121 -0.67 0.44 -7.76
C GLU A 121 -0.78 -0.65 -6.71
N PHE A 122 -1.89 -0.65 -5.99
CA PHE A 122 -2.23 -1.69 -5.03
C PHE A 122 -3.73 -1.93 -5.02
N ILE A 123 -4.10 -3.09 -4.51
CA ILE A 123 -5.49 -3.56 -4.51
C ILE A 123 -6.14 -3.23 -3.18
N ILE A 124 -7.40 -2.82 -3.23
CA ILE A 124 -8.30 -2.73 -2.07
C ILE A 124 -9.33 -3.85 -2.22
N SER A 125 -9.45 -4.72 -1.26
CA SER A 125 -10.27 -5.92 -1.37
C SER A 125 -10.93 -6.27 -0.03
N ASN A 126 -12.12 -6.86 -0.09
CA ASN A 126 -12.78 -7.43 1.08
C ASN A 126 -12.55 -8.93 1.23
N ARG A 127 -11.64 -9.48 0.47
CA ARG A 127 -11.26 -10.89 0.54
C ARG A 127 -10.76 -11.25 1.93
N THR A 128 -11.19 -12.41 2.45
CA THR A 128 -10.88 -12.83 3.83
C THR A 128 -9.93 -14.02 3.91
N ASP A 129 -9.60 -14.63 2.81
CA ASP A 129 -8.69 -15.79 2.74
C ASP A 129 -7.26 -15.43 2.38
#